data_4c4394f8c1690e0d2cb6634995b8a75d
#
_entry.id   4c4394f8c1690e0d2cb6634995b8a75d
#
_cell.length_a   1.000
_cell.length_b   1.000
_cell.length_c   1.000
_cell.angle_alpha   90.00
_cell.angle_beta   90.00
_cell.angle_gamma   90.00
#
_symmetry.space_group_name_H-M   'P 1'
#
loop_
_entity.id
_entity.type
_entity.pdbx_description
1 polymer ?
#
loop_
_entity_poly.entity_id
_entity_poly.type
_entity_poly.pdbx_seq_one_letter_code
_entity_poly.pdbx_strand_id
1 'polypeptide(L)'
;GDLRLKYASILRKKQKFAKTSEQLNILCSQFPDNLNYQAQKASDVMQSGDHAKAITMFDDILKKNPYNFSTLTSKGHAQKTLGSTDQAIKSYQSAYKIKPDHGEAFFSLSNLKTYSFSDHELDSMRYQVERVDLSLRDKAYFHFALAQGCEVRGEYEEAFFHLDRGNQIKNDQSKYSIENMEREFQAQIDVCTDSFFKKLGQGGSDTKDPIFILGLPRAGSTLIEQILASHSMIDGTLEL
;
A
#
# COMPACT_ATOMS: atom_id res chain seq x y z
N GLY A 1 18.02 15.41 12.72
CA GLY A 1 17.61 14.28 11.86
C GLY A 1 16.15 13.91 12.09
N ASP A 2 15.83 13.40 13.28
CA ASP A 2 14.52 12.78 13.58
C ASP A 2 13.30 13.70 13.45
N LEU A 3 13.41 14.96 13.86
CA LEU A 3 12.32 15.94 13.70
C LEU A 3 12.00 16.19 12.22
N ARG A 4 13.03 16.27 11.36
CA ARG A 4 12.84 16.43 9.92
C ARG A 4 12.23 15.19 9.29
N LEU A 5 12.61 13.99 9.73
CA LEU A 5 11.99 12.74 9.27
C LEU A 5 10.51 12.68 9.66
N LYS A 6 10.17 13.04 10.89
CA LYS A 6 8.76 13.14 11.34
C LYS A 6 7.99 14.17 10.50
N TYR A 7 8.59 15.31 10.20
CA TYR A 7 7.99 16.33 9.35
C TYR A 7 7.75 15.81 7.92
N ALA A 8 8.73 15.14 7.32
CA ALA A 8 8.56 14.49 6.02
C ALA A 8 7.42 13.46 6.03
N SER A 9 7.30 12.66 7.10
CA SER A 9 6.20 11.71 7.28
C SER A 9 4.82 12.39 7.35
N ILE A 10 4.71 13.53 8.03
CA ILE A 10 3.46 14.33 8.09
C ILE A 10 3.14 14.92 6.71
N LEU A 11 4.13 15.44 6.00
CA LEU A 11 3.95 15.97 4.64
C LEU A 11 3.46 14.89 3.69
N ARG A 12 4.00 13.67 3.78
CA ARG A 12 3.56 12.51 2.99
C ARG A 12 2.11 12.16 3.28
N LYS A 13 1.71 12.09 4.56
CA LYS A 13 0.30 11.85 4.95
C LYS A 13 -0.65 12.92 4.41
N LYS A 14 -0.15 14.15 4.23
CA LYS A 14 -0.91 15.26 3.62
C LYS A 14 -0.74 15.34 2.10
N GLN A 15 -0.20 14.29 1.47
CA GLN A 15 0.02 14.19 0.01
C GLN A 15 0.87 15.34 -0.58
N LYS A 16 1.69 15.99 0.26
CA LYS A 16 2.61 17.05 -0.19
C LYS A 16 3.94 16.45 -0.67
N PHE A 17 3.89 15.63 -1.71
CA PHE A 17 5.00 14.79 -2.17
C PHE A 17 6.27 15.58 -2.52
N ALA A 18 6.17 16.70 -3.25
CA ALA A 18 7.33 17.52 -3.58
C ALA A 18 8.07 18.02 -2.34
N LYS A 19 7.33 18.49 -1.32
CA LYS A 19 7.93 18.90 -0.03
C LYS A 19 8.49 17.74 0.76
N THR A 20 7.89 16.56 0.67
CA THR A 20 8.43 15.34 1.28
C THR A 20 9.78 15.00 0.70
N SER A 21 9.90 14.94 -0.63
CA SER A 21 11.15 14.67 -1.35
C SER A 21 12.24 15.68 -1.01
N GLU A 22 11.91 16.98 -0.92
CA GLU A 22 12.85 18.02 -0.49
C GLU A 22 13.45 17.73 0.90
N GLN A 23 12.59 17.41 1.89
CA GLN A 23 13.06 17.13 3.26
C GLN A 23 13.92 15.86 3.32
N LEU A 24 13.58 14.82 2.56
CA LEU A 24 14.37 13.59 2.49
C LEU A 24 15.70 13.81 1.76
N ASN A 25 15.74 14.65 0.74
CA ASN A 25 17.00 15.05 0.07
C ASN A 25 17.95 15.75 1.04
N ILE A 26 17.42 16.69 1.83
CA ILE A 26 18.23 17.39 2.86
C ILE A 26 18.77 16.38 3.89
N LEU A 27 17.94 15.44 4.36
CA LEU A 27 18.37 14.39 5.31
C LEU A 27 19.50 13.54 4.74
N CYS A 28 19.34 13.05 3.52
CA CYS A 28 20.36 12.22 2.86
C CYS A 28 21.65 12.99 2.57
N SER A 29 21.59 14.30 2.29
CA SER A 29 22.78 15.14 2.10
C SER A 29 23.51 15.40 3.41
N GLN A 30 22.79 15.63 4.51
CA GLN A 30 23.36 15.85 5.82
C GLN A 30 23.90 14.57 6.49
N PHE A 31 23.29 13.43 6.18
CA PHE A 31 23.62 12.13 6.78
C PHE A 31 23.71 11.05 5.68
N PRO A 32 24.75 11.10 4.82
CA PRO A 32 24.85 10.24 3.65
C PRO A 32 24.96 8.74 3.97
N ASP A 33 25.47 8.39 5.14
CA ASP A 33 25.63 7.00 5.57
C ASP A 33 24.43 6.45 6.36
N ASN A 34 23.40 7.26 6.59
CA ASN A 34 22.21 6.81 7.30
C ASN A 34 21.30 6.03 6.38
N LEU A 35 21.35 4.68 6.48
CA LEU A 35 20.57 3.77 5.65
C LEU A 35 19.06 3.92 5.83
N ASN A 36 18.60 4.35 7.01
CA ASN A 36 17.17 4.59 7.23
C ASN A 36 16.68 5.79 6.40
N TYR A 37 17.44 6.88 6.36
CA TYR A 37 17.07 8.04 5.53
C TYR A 37 17.12 7.71 4.03
N GLN A 38 18.12 6.91 3.62
CA GLN A 38 18.21 6.41 2.24
C GLN A 38 17.00 5.54 1.89
N ALA A 39 16.58 4.63 2.80
CA ALA A 39 15.40 3.79 2.60
C ALA A 39 14.10 4.60 2.49
N GLN A 40 13.93 5.63 3.34
CA GLN A 40 12.78 6.53 3.24
C GLN A 40 12.76 7.31 1.92
N LYS A 41 13.93 7.75 1.42
CA LYS A 41 14.05 8.40 0.12
C LYS A 41 13.74 7.44 -1.02
N ALA A 42 14.24 6.19 -0.98
CA ALA A 42 13.93 5.17 -1.97
C ALA A 42 12.41 4.86 -2.01
N SER A 43 11.78 4.77 -0.84
CA SER A 43 10.31 4.61 -0.73
C SER A 43 9.54 5.81 -1.29
N ASP A 44 10.05 7.03 -1.14
CA ASP A 44 9.45 8.24 -1.72
C ASP A 44 9.55 8.22 -3.25
N VAL A 45 10.71 7.86 -3.79
CA VAL A 45 10.92 7.66 -5.24
C VAL A 45 9.98 6.59 -5.80
N MET A 46 9.80 5.48 -5.07
CA MET A 46 8.85 4.43 -5.44
C MET A 46 7.41 4.97 -5.50
N GLN A 47 7.00 5.77 -4.50
CA GLN A 47 5.65 6.36 -4.45
C GLN A 47 5.42 7.41 -5.55
N SER A 48 6.47 8.06 -6.05
CA SER A 48 6.38 8.96 -7.20
C SER A 48 6.32 8.23 -8.56
N GLY A 49 6.32 6.89 -8.56
CA GLY A 49 6.19 6.05 -9.75
C GLY A 49 7.50 5.57 -10.36
N ASP A 50 8.67 6.07 -9.90
CA ASP A 50 9.97 5.64 -10.43
C ASP A 50 10.46 4.36 -9.72
N HIS A 51 9.76 3.25 -9.99
CA HIS A 51 10.05 1.96 -9.37
C HIS A 51 11.44 1.41 -9.74
N ALA A 52 11.91 1.65 -10.96
CA ALA A 52 13.22 1.17 -11.40
C ALA A 52 14.36 1.84 -10.62
N LYS A 53 14.28 3.16 -10.46
CA LYS A 53 15.24 3.91 -9.64
C LYS A 53 15.15 3.53 -8.17
N ALA A 54 13.96 3.31 -7.64
CA ALA A 54 13.78 2.86 -6.26
C ALA A 54 14.45 1.50 -6.01
N ILE A 55 14.33 0.54 -6.93
CA ILE A 55 15.00 -0.77 -6.85
C ILE A 55 16.52 -0.59 -6.77
N THR A 56 17.11 0.24 -7.64
CA THR A 56 18.54 0.52 -7.61
C THR A 56 18.97 1.09 -6.26
N MET A 57 18.18 2.02 -5.69
CA MET A 57 18.48 2.59 -4.38
C MET A 57 18.35 1.56 -3.25
N PHE A 58 17.35 0.67 -3.30
CA PHE A 58 17.22 -0.43 -2.35
C PHE A 58 18.38 -1.42 -2.46
N ASP A 59 18.87 -1.71 -3.67
CA ASP A 59 20.04 -2.55 -3.88
C ASP A 59 21.31 -1.96 -3.27
N ASP A 60 21.51 -0.65 -3.38
CA ASP A 60 22.67 0.01 -2.77
C ASP A 60 22.60 -0.02 -1.23
N ILE A 61 21.39 0.07 -0.66
CA ILE A 61 21.19 -0.11 0.79
C ILE A 61 21.50 -1.56 1.20
N LEU A 62 21.00 -2.54 0.44
CA LEU A 62 21.17 -3.96 0.73
C LEU A 62 22.63 -4.44 0.54
N LYS A 63 23.43 -3.81 -0.32
CA LYS A 63 24.87 -4.03 -0.39
C LYS A 63 25.59 -3.69 0.94
N LYS A 64 25.12 -2.64 1.63
CA LYS A 64 25.66 -2.20 2.93
C LYS A 64 25.06 -2.98 4.12
N ASN A 65 23.78 -3.35 4.04
CA ASN A 65 23.07 -4.11 5.06
C ASN A 65 22.16 -5.18 4.42
N PRO A 66 22.69 -6.37 4.10
CA PRO A 66 21.94 -7.45 3.46
C PRO A 66 20.77 -7.99 4.30
N TYR A 67 20.81 -7.80 5.61
CA TYR A 67 19.81 -8.31 6.55
C TYR A 67 18.67 -7.32 6.84
N ASN A 68 18.54 -6.28 6.05
CA ASN A 68 17.43 -5.32 6.20
C ASN A 68 16.15 -5.87 5.56
N PHE A 69 15.36 -6.62 6.34
CA PHE A 69 14.12 -7.23 5.90
C PHE A 69 13.09 -6.21 5.37
N SER A 70 13.01 -5.03 5.99
CA SER A 70 12.09 -3.97 5.56
C SER A 70 12.46 -3.43 4.16
N THR A 71 13.75 -3.23 3.89
CA THR A 71 14.22 -2.82 2.56
C THR A 71 13.96 -3.91 1.52
N LEU A 72 14.15 -5.19 1.88
CA LEU A 72 13.81 -6.32 1.00
C LEU A 72 12.31 -6.34 0.67
N THR A 73 11.43 -6.11 1.64
CA THR A 73 9.98 -6.03 1.42
C THR A 73 9.63 -4.87 0.49
N SER A 74 10.17 -3.69 0.74
CA SER A 74 9.94 -2.51 -0.12
C SER A 74 10.46 -2.72 -1.55
N LYS A 75 11.62 -3.36 -1.71
CA LYS A 75 12.15 -3.76 -3.02
C LYS A 75 11.20 -4.73 -3.73
N GLY A 76 10.65 -5.73 -3.00
CA GLY A 76 9.65 -6.64 -3.51
C GLY A 76 8.40 -5.93 -4.02
N HIS A 77 7.92 -4.90 -3.32
CA HIS A 77 6.81 -4.09 -3.79
C HIS A 77 7.11 -3.37 -5.11
N ALA A 78 8.29 -2.74 -5.23
CA ALA A 78 8.69 -2.09 -6.47
C ALA A 78 8.82 -3.09 -7.64
N GLN A 79 9.41 -4.27 -7.38
CA GLN A 79 9.55 -5.34 -8.38
C GLN A 79 8.19 -5.88 -8.83
N LYS A 80 7.24 -6.09 -7.89
CA LYS A 80 5.87 -6.49 -8.20
C LYS A 80 5.20 -5.50 -9.13
N THR A 81 5.32 -4.20 -8.85
CA THR A 81 4.69 -3.14 -9.66
C THR A 81 5.27 -3.09 -11.08
N LEU A 82 6.56 -3.40 -11.26
CA LEU A 82 7.19 -3.53 -12.58
C LEU A 82 6.91 -4.87 -13.28
N GLY A 83 6.06 -5.74 -12.71
CA GLY A 83 5.75 -7.05 -13.27
C GLY A 83 6.86 -8.10 -13.07
N SER A 84 7.93 -7.79 -12.34
CA SER A 84 9.03 -8.71 -12.05
C SER A 84 8.68 -9.66 -10.90
N THR A 85 7.63 -10.47 -11.08
CA THR A 85 7.01 -11.29 -10.02
C THR A 85 7.98 -12.25 -9.36
N ASP A 86 8.83 -12.96 -10.14
CA ASP A 86 9.79 -13.92 -9.58
C ASP A 86 10.84 -13.25 -8.69
N GLN A 87 11.25 -12.03 -9.04
CA GLN A 87 12.17 -11.25 -8.22
C GLN A 87 11.49 -10.76 -6.94
N ALA A 88 10.24 -10.33 -7.04
CA ALA A 88 9.45 -9.93 -5.88
C ALA A 88 9.29 -11.07 -4.88
N ILE A 89 8.97 -12.29 -5.35
CA ILE A 89 8.90 -13.51 -4.54
C ILE A 89 10.22 -13.72 -3.78
N LYS A 90 11.35 -13.69 -4.47
CA LYS A 90 12.67 -13.88 -3.85
C LYS A 90 12.96 -12.80 -2.78
N SER A 91 12.58 -11.57 -3.04
CA SER A 91 12.76 -10.46 -2.08
C SER A 91 11.90 -10.64 -0.82
N TYR A 92 10.63 -11.03 -0.95
CA TYR A 92 9.75 -11.32 0.19
C TYR A 92 10.21 -12.56 0.97
N GLN A 93 10.63 -13.62 0.26
CA GLN A 93 11.18 -14.81 0.89
C GLN A 93 12.45 -14.51 1.69
N SER A 94 13.33 -13.68 1.15
CA SER A 94 14.53 -13.23 1.87
C SER A 94 14.15 -12.41 3.11
N ALA A 95 13.13 -11.57 3.03
CA ALA A 95 12.67 -10.77 4.16
C ALA A 95 12.15 -11.64 5.32
N TYR A 96 11.25 -12.61 5.07
CA TYR A 96 10.74 -13.46 6.15
C TYR A 96 11.76 -14.48 6.67
N LYS A 97 12.72 -14.91 5.85
CA LYS A 97 13.84 -15.75 6.34
C LYS A 97 14.70 -15.03 7.36
N ILE A 98 14.90 -13.73 7.18
CA ILE A 98 15.64 -12.87 8.13
C ILE A 98 14.78 -12.60 9.36
N LYS A 99 13.49 -12.30 9.17
CA LYS A 99 12.56 -11.98 10.24
C LYS A 99 11.27 -12.79 10.07
N PRO A 100 11.19 -13.99 10.68
CA PRO A 100 10.04 -14.89 10.51
C PRO A 100 8.71 -14.34 11.03
N ASP A 101 8.72 -13.38 11.94
CA ASP A 101 7.55 -12.69 12.47
C ASP A 101 7.17 -11.42 11.68
N HIS A 102 7.73 -11.23 10.49
CA HIS A 102 7.39 -10.12 9.59
C HIS A 102 6.19 -10.49 8.70
N GLY A 103 4.99 -10.29 9.20
CA GLY A 103 3.73 -10.66 8.54
C GLY A 103 3.53 -10.02 7.17
N GLU A 104 4.05 -8.79 6.97
CA GLU A 104 3.91 -8.06 5.70
C GLU A 104 4.54 -8.82 4.51
N ALA A 105 5.64 -9.55 4.72
CA ALA A 105 6.26 -10.34 3.67
C ALA A 105 5.35 -11.49 3.21
N PHE A 106 4.73 -12.22 4.15
CA PHE A 106 3.78 -13.29 3.84
C PHE A 106 2.50 -12.75 3.20
N PHE A 107 1.95 -11.67 3.72
CA PHE A 107 0.79 -11.01 3.12
C PHE A 107 1.08 -10.52 1.69
N SER A 108 2.30 -10.03 1.44
CA SER A 108 2.69 -9.61 0.10
C SER A 108 2.81 -10.78 -0.88
N LEU A 109 3.27 -11.95 -0.41
CA LEU A 109 3.29 -13.20 -1.18
C LEU A 109 1.87 -13.69 -1.47
N SER A 110 0.96 -13.67 -0.49
CA SER A 110 -0.44 -14.07 -0.69
C SER A 110 -1.19 -13.23 -1.72
N ASN A 111 -0.78 -11.98 -1.89
CA ASN A 111 -1.32 -11.09 -2.93
C ASN A 111 -0.72 -11.31 -4.32
N LEU A 112 0.20 -12.26 -4.48
CA LEU A 112 0.69 -12.71 -5.78
C LEU A 112 -0.13 -13.95 -6.19
N LYS A 113 -1.01 -13.81 -7.15
CA LYS A 113 -1.92 -14.89 -7.60
C LYS A 113 -1.22 -16.17 -8.06
N THR A 114 0.08 -16.08 -8.37
CA THR A 114 0.91 -17.18 -8.84
C THR A 114 1.70 -17.87 -7.73
N TYR A 115 1.61 -17.37 -6.49
CA TYR A 115 2.34 -17.93 -5.36
C TYR A 115 1.46 -18.87 -4.55
N SER A 116 1.95 -20.09 -4.31
CA SER A 116 1.32 -21.07 -3.42
C SER A 116 2.26 -21.35 -2.25
N PHE A 117 1.74 -21.24 -1.04
CA PHE A 117 2.51 -21.53 0.17
C PHE A 117 2.76 -23.02 0.33
N SER A 118 3.99 -23.39 0.72
CA SER A 118 4.34 -24.72 1.18
C SER A 118 3.75 -25.03 2.55
N ASP A 119 3.68 -26.31 2.93
CA ASP A 119 3.23 -26.72 4.27
C ASP A 119 4.06 -26.05 5.37
N HIS A 120 5.38 -26.03 5.20
CA HIS A 120 6.28 -25.39 6.16
C HIS A 120 5.99 -23.89 6.35
N GLU A 121 5.64 -23.16 5.28
CA GLU A 121 5.30 -21.74 5.37
C GLU A 121 3.96 -21.55 6.10
N LEU A 122 2.96 -22.39 5.82
CA LEU A 122 1.66 -22.35 6.53
C LEU A 122 1.84 -22.67 8.00
N ASP A 123 2.60 -23.70 8.35
CA ASP A 123 2.85 -24.07 9.74
C ASP A 123 3.63 -22.98 10.48
N SER A 124 4.59 -22.34 9.80
CA SER A 124 5.28 -21.17 10.35
C SER A 124 4.30 -20.02 10.64
N MET A 125 3.38 -19.73 9.73
CA MET A 125 2.38 -18.67 9.93
C MET A 125 1.38 -19.04 11.05
N ARG A 126 0.93 -20.31 11.13
CA ARG A 126 0.07 -20.79 12.23
C ARG A 126 0.76 -20.61 13.59
N TYR A 127 2.04 -20.92 13.67
CA TYR A 127 2.84 -20.67 14.88
C TYR A 127 2.87 -19.19 15.25
N GLN A 128 3.10 -18.30 14.25
CA GLN A 128 3.22 -16.87 14.52
C GLN A 128 1.91 -16.25 15.04
N VAL A 129 0.74 -16.65 14.55
CA VAL A 129 -0.54 -16.06 14.99
C VAL A 129 -0.89 -16.40 16.44
N GLU A 130 -0.34 -17.48 16.99
CA GLU A 130 -0.53 -17.88 18.39
C GLU A 130 0.36 -17.09 19.37
N ARG A 131 1.38 -16.41 18.87
CA ARG A 131 2.29 -15.64 19.72
C ARG A 131 1.60 -14.42 20.34
N VAL A 132 1.85 -14.22 21.62
CA VAL A 132 1.28 -13.09 22.40
C VAL A 132 2.02 -11.78 22.12
N ASP A 133 3.32 -11.87 21.85
CA ASP A 133 4.22 -10.72 21.62
C ASP A 133 4.21 -10.20 20.18
N LEU A 134 3.44 -10.84 19.29
CA LEU A 134 3.32 -10.40 17.90
C LEU A 134 2.51 -9.10 17.80
N SER A 135 2.98 -8.17 16.98
CA SER A 135 2.22 -6.94 16.74
C SER A 135 0.85 -7.25 16.11
N LEU A 136 -0.19 -6.50 16.49
CA LEU A 136 -1.53 -6.68 15.89
C LEU A 136 -1.52 -6.50 14.37
N ARG A 137 -0.63 -5.65 13.84
CA ARG A 137 -0.47 -5.46 12.41
C ARG A 137 0.05 -6.73 11.73
N ASP A 138 1.13 -7.32 12.25
CA ASP A 138 1.70 -8.53 11.68
C ASP A 138 0.75 -9.71 11.88
N LYS A 139 0.06 -9.79 13.02
CA LYS A 139 -0.97 -10.79 13.28
C LYS A 139 -2.08 -10.76 12.24
N ALA A 140 -2.60 -9.58 11.91
CA ALA A 140 -3.60 -9.44 10.85
C ALA A 140 -3.06 -9.88 9.48
N TYR A 141 -1.81 -9.53 9.16
CA TYR A 141 -1.18 -9.95 7.92
C TYR A 141 -1.01 -11.47 7.81
N PHE A 142 -0.61 -12.15 8.89
CA PHE A 142 -0.53 -13.60 8.92
C PHE A 142 -1.91 -14.25 8.73
N HIS A 143 -2.94 -13.73 9.39
CA HIS A 143 -4.29 -14.23 9.21
C HIS A 143 -4.75 -14.12 7.75
N PHE A 144 -4.53 -13.00 7.07
CA PHE A 144 -4.89 -12.87 5.66
C PHE A 144 -4.06 -13.76 4.74
N ALA A 145 -2.77 -13.96 5.04
CA ALA A 145 -1.92 -14.86 4.26
C ALA A 145 -2.34 -16.33 4.44
N LEU A 146 -2.65 -16.75 5.68
CA LEU A 146 -3.19 -18.08 5.97
C LEU A 146 -4.53 -18.31 5.27
N ALA A 147 -5.42 -17.34 5.33
CA ALA A 147 -6.72 -17.44 4.65
C ALA A 147 -6.56 -17.75 3.16
N GLN A 148 -5.69 -17.02 2.46
CA GLN A 148 -5.43 -17.27 1.05
C GLN A 148 -4.77 -18.65 0.83
N GLY A 149 -3.82 -19.05 1.69
CA GLY A 149 -3.16 -20.33 1.58
C GLY A 149 -4.11 -21.50 1.77
N CYS A 150 -5.03 -21.44 2.76
CA CYS A 150 -6.08 -22.41 3.00
C CYS A 150 -7.13 -22.43 1.87
N GLU A 151 -7.52 -21.26 1.35
CA GLU A 151 -8.46 -21.15 0.23
C GLU A 151 -7.95 -21.90 -1.02
N VAL A 152 -6.69 -21.71 -1.38
CA VAL A 152 -6.06 -22.41 -2.52
C VAL A 152 -6.05 -23.92 -2.35
N ARG A 153 -6.05 -24.41 -1.12
CA ARG A 153 -6.10 -25.85 -0.78
C ARG A 153 -7.51 -26.41 -0.67
N GLY A 154 -8.54 -25.56 -0.76
CA GLY A 154 -9.94 -25.95 -0.55
C GLY A 154 -10.31 -26.12 0.94
N GLU A 155 -9.47 -25.65 1.87
CA GLU A 155 -9.69 -25.66 3.32
C GLU A 155 -10.54 -24.43 3.72
N TYR A 156 -11.78 -24.35 3.22
CA TYR A 156 -12.59 -23.13 3.26
C TYR A 156 -13.01 -22.72 4.67
N GLU A 157 -13.23 -23.66 5.58
CA GLU A 157 -13.60 -23.36 6.98
C GLU A 157 -12.44 -22.65 7.68
N GLU A 158 -11.22 -23.17 7.52
CA GLU A 158 -10.02 -22.56 8.10
C GLU A 158 -9.71 -21.20 7.42
N ALA A 159 -9.87 -21.11 6.10
CA ALA A 159 -9.74 -19.86 5.37
C ALA A 159 -10.69 -18.79 5.90
N PHE A 160 -11.97 -19.12 6.10
CA PHE A 160 -12.95 -18.18 6.65
C PHE A 160 -12.61 -17.77 8.10
N PHE A 161 -12.20 -18.72 8.95
CA PHE A 161 -11.74 -18.43 10.30
C PHE A 161 -10.63 -17.38 10.29
N HIS A 162 -9.63 -17.55 9.44
CA HIS A 162 -8.51 -16.60 9.36
C HIS A 162 -8.93 -15.26 8.77
N LEU A 163 -9.81 -15.21 7.76
CA LEU A 163 -10.38 -13.96 7.24
C LEU A 163 -11.12 -13.20 8.34
N ASP A 164 -11.96 -13.88 9.10
CA ASP A 164 -12.73 -13.27 10.19
C ASP A 164 -11.80 -12.67 11.25
N ARG A 165 -10.79 -13.43 11.69
CA ARG A 165 -9.81 -12.97 12.68
C ARG A 165 -9.00 -11.76 12.19
N GLY A 166 -8.51 -11.80 10.95
CA GLY A 166 -7.80 -10.69 10.34
C GLY A 166 -8.67 -9.42 10.24
N ASN A 167 -9.92 -9.58 9.83
CA ASN A 167 -10.88 -8.47 9.75
C ASN A 167 -11.25 -7.93 11.13
N GLN A 168 -11.43 -8.79 12.14
CA GLN A 168 -11.70 -8.36 13.51
C GLN A 168 -10.58 -7.46 14.04
N ILE A 169 -9.30 -7.90 13.89
CA ILE A 169 -8.15 -7.08 14.29
C ILE A 169 -8.14 -5.72 13.57
N LYS A 170 -8.46 -5.69 12.28
CA LYS A 170 -8.53 -4.45 11.51
C LYS A 170 -9.68 -3.55 11.95
N ASN A 171 -10.85 -4.14 12.22
CA ASN A 171 -12.02 -3.41 12.69
C ASN A 171 -11.77 -2.78 14.06
N ASP A 172 -11.15 -3.50 14.99
CA ASP A 172 -10.83 -2.99 16.33
C ASP A 172 -9.84 -1.81 16.29
N GLN A 173 -8.97 -1.78 15.27
CA GLN A 173 -8.04 -0.67 15.02
C GLN A 173 -8.68 0.49 14.23
N SER A 174 -9.82 0.25 13.60
CA SER A 174 -10.56 1.24 12.83
C SER A 174 -11.30 2.18 13.76
N LYS A 175 -11.31 3.46 13.40
CA LYS A 175 -12.20 4.45 14.01
C LYS A 175 -13.52 4.59 13.24
N TYR A 176 -13.83 3.60 12.41
CA TYR A 176 -15.06 3.60 11.64
C TYR A 176 -16.28 3.51 12.56
N SER A 177 -17.24 4.37 12.34
CA SER A 177 -18.55 4.35 12.97
C SER A 177 -19.59 4.70 11.91
N ILE A 178 -20.63 3.88 11.83
CA ILE A 178 -21.72 4.09 10.88
C ILE A 178 -22.44 5.42 11.17
N GLU A 179 -22.59 5.79 12.44
CA GLU A 179 -23.22 7.03 12.86
C GLU A 179 -22.41 8.26 12.45
N ASN A 180 -21.07 8.14 12.43
CA ASN A 180 -20.20 9.20 11.91
C ASN A 180 -20.37 9.35 10.40
N MET A 181 -20.41 8.24 9.67
CA MET A 181 -20.59 8.24 8.22
C MET A 181 -21.96 8.81 7.84
N GLU A 182 -23.03 8.41 8.52
CA GLU A 182 -24.37 8.95 8.29
C GLU A 182 -24.42 10.46 8.52
N ARG A 183 -23.77 10.96 9.58
CA ARG A 183 -23.67 12.41 9.84
C ARG A 183 -22.89 13.14 8.74
N GLU A 184 -21.80 12.55 8.24
CA GLU A 184 -21.04 13.15 7.13
C GLU A 184 -21.86 13.19 5.85
N PHE A 185 -22.59 12.13 5.51
CA PHE A 185 -23.50 12.12 4.37
C PHE A 185 -24.62 13.15 4.52
N GLN A 186 -25.24 13.23 5.68
CA GLN A 186 -26.29 14.21 5.92
C GLN A 186 -25.76 15.65 5.79
N ALA A 187 -24.57 15.92 6.33
CA ALA A 187 -23.94 17.22 6.19
C ALA A 187 -23.63 17.58 4.72
N GLN A 188 -23.24 16.59 3.90
CA GLN A 188 -23.05 16.80 2.46
C GLN A 188 -24.39 17.11 1.76
N ILE A 189 -25.45 16.36 2.07
CA ILE A 189 -26.79 16.60 1.52
C ILE A 189 -27.29 17.99 1.87
N ASP A 190 -27.10 18.40 3.12
CA ASP A 190 -27.55 19.71 3.62
C ASP A 190 -26.83 20.89 2.94
N VAL A 191 -25.57 20.68 2.55
CA VAL A 191 -24.76 21.71 1.86
C VAL A 191 -24.99 21.68 0.35
N CYS A 192 -25.05 20.49 -0.26
CA CYS A 192 -25.16 20.31 -1.71
C CYS A 192 -26.59 20.53 -2.22
N THR A 193 -27.15 21.69 -1.98
CA THR A 193 -28.51 22.07 -2.42
C THR A 193 -28.50 22.70 -3.82
N ASP A 194 -29.67 22.75 -4.46
CA ASP A 194 -29.83 23.45 -5.74
C ASP A 194 -29.37 24.92 -5.68
N SER A 195 -29.60 25.58 -4.56
CA SER A 195 -29.17 26.98 -4.35
C SER A 195 -27.65 27.09 -4.28
N PHE A 196 -26.97 26.10 -3.66
CA PHE A 196 -25.51 26.03 -3.61
C PHE A 196 -24.92 25.89 -5.03
N PHE A 197 -25.42 24.96 -5.85
CA PHE A 197 -24.93 24.76 -7.21
C PHE A 197 -25.27 25.92 -8.12
N LYS A 198 -26.44 26.54 -8.01
CA LYS A 198 -26.78 27.74 -8.76
C LYS A 198 -25.87 28.93 -8.44
N LYS A 199 -25.44 29.06 -7.17
CA LYS A 199 -24.54 30.13 -6.72
C LYS A 199 -23.09 29.90 -7.22
N LEU A 200 -22.62 28.65 -7.26
CA LEU A 200 -21.26 28.30 -7.67
C LEU A 200 -21.12 28.01 -9.17
N GLY A 201 -22.22 27.72 -9.84
CA GLY A 201 -22.23 27.28 -11.25
C GLY A 201 -21.68 28.29 -12.27
N GLN A 202 -21.29 29.51 -11.86
CA GLN A 202 -20.66 30.50 -12.73
C GLN A 202 -19.15 30.59 -12.56
N GLY A 203 -18.53 29.72 -11.72
CA GLY A 203 -17.11 29.78 -11.40
C GLY A 203 -16.28 28.62 -11.94
N GLY A 204 -16.84 27.77 -12.78
CA GLY A 204 -16.14 26.63 -13.37
C GLY A 204 -15.27 27.00 -14.57
N SER A 205 -14.49 26.02 -15.06
CA SER A 205 -13.76 26.11 -16.32
C SER A 205 -14.68 25.76 -17.49
N ASP A 206 -14.59 26.52 -18.58
CA ASP A 206 -15.30 26.21 -19.84
C ASP A 206 -14.59 25.10 -20.68
N THR A 207 -13.50 24.54 -20.16
CA THR A 207 -12.76 23.46 -20.81
C THR A 207 -13.63 22.21 -20.92
N LYS A 208 -13.74 21.68 -22.13
CA LYS A 208 -14.53 20.47 -22.45
C LYS A 208 -13.67 19.20 -22.53
N ASP A 209 -12.37 19.31 -22.32
CA ASP A 209 -11.43 18.21 -22.49
C ASP A 209 -11.47 17.15 -21.37
N PRO A 210 -11.70 17.49 -20.08
CA PRO A 210 -11.75 16.49 -19.01
C PRO A 210 -12.94 15.55 -19.14
N ILE A 211 -12.67 14.24 -19.09
CA ILE A 211 -13.67 13.18 -19.00
C ILE A 211 -13.66 12.64 -17.57
N PHE A 212 -14.76 12.80 -16.84
CA PHE A 212 -14.89 12.28 -15.48
C PHE A 212 -15.59 10.92 -15.47
N ILE A 213 -14.93 9.91 -14.89
CA ILE A 213 -15.50 8.59 -14.65
C ILE A 213 -15.90 8.52 -13.18
N LEU A 214 -17.20 8.45 -12.92
CA LEU A 214 -17.76 8.41 -11.58
C LEU A 214 -18.39 7.05 -11.30
N GLY A 215 -18.19 6.51 -10.11
CA GLY A 215 -18.79 5.25 -9.70
C GLY A 215 -18.41 4.86 -8.28
N LEU A 216 -19.11 3.88 -7.75
CA LEU A 216 -18.73 3.26 -6.47
C LEU A 216 -17.41 2.48 -6.63
N PRO A 217 -16.65 2.31 -5.53
CA PRO A 217 -15.48 1.42 -5.55
C PRO A 217 -15.84 0.06 -6.15
N ARG A 218 -14.99 -0.49 -7.01
CA ARG A 218 -15.19 -1.77 -7.72
C ARG A 218 -16.27 -1.76 -8.82
N ALA A 219 -16.75 -0.60 -9.23
CA ALA A 219 -17.71 -0.46 -10.35
C ALA A 219 -17.08 -0.60 -11.75
N GLY A 220 -15.77 -0.81 -11.83
CA GLY A 220 -15.05 -0.95 -13.10
C GLY A 220 -14.53 0.37 -13.69
N SER A 221 -14.41 1.42 -12.90
CA SER A 221 -13.88 2.73 -13.32
C SER A 221 -12.52 2.64 -14.01
N THR A 222 -11.59 1.87 -13.45
CA THR A 222 -10.27 1.61 -14.06
C THR A 222 -10.36 0.94 -15.42
N LEU A 223 -11.29 -0.01 -15.60
CA LEU A 223 -11.49 -0.67 -16.90
C LEU A 223 -11.98 0.32 -17.95
N ILE A 224 -12.94 1.17 -17.58
CA ILE A 224 -13.49 2.20 -18.49
C ILE A 224 -12.39 3.21 -18.83
N GLU A 225 -11.60 3.64 -17.87
CA GLU A 225 -10.44 4.52 -18.10
C GLU A 225 -9.45 3.91 -19.10
N GLN A 226 -9.07 2.64 -18.92
CA GLN A 226 -8.16 1.95 -19.83
C GLN A 226 -8.75 1.79 -21.24
N ILE A 227 -10.06 1.52 -21.36
CA ILE A 227 -10.73 1.46 -22.65
C ILE A 227 -10.66 2.83 -23.36
N LEU A 228 -10.96 3.91 -22.65
CA LEU A 228 -10.90 5.27 -23.20
C LEU A 228 -9.47 5.65 -23.55
N ALA A 229 -8.51 5.41 -22.65
CA ALA A 229 -7.08 5.71 -22.85
C ALA A 229 -6.43 4.87 -23.96
N SER A 230 -7.10 3.82 -24.45
CA SER A 230 -6.62 3.11 -25.66
C SER A 230 -6.80 3.91 -26.94
N HIS A 231 -7.58 4.99 -26.91
CA HIS A 231 -7.76 5.90 -28.04
C HIS A 231 -6.62 6.92 -28.09
N SER A 232 -6.06 7.13 -29.28
CA SER A 232 -4.88 8.00 -29.49
C SER A 232 -5.02 9.48 -29.08
N MET A 233 -6.25 9.94 -28.87
CA MET A 233 -6.55 11.33 -28.45
C MET A 233 -6.95 11.43 -26.97
N ILE A 234 -6.95 10.35 -26.23
CA ILE A 234 -7.36 10.32 -24.81
C ILE A 234 -6.18 9.83 -23.99
N ASP A 235 -5.82 10.58 -22.98
CA ASP A 235 -4.77 10.22 -22.03
C ASP A 235 -5.39 9.84 -20.69
N GLY A 236 -4.91 8.75 -20.11
CA GLY A 236 -5.34 8.31 -18.78
C GLY A 236 -4.57 9.05 -17.70
N THR A 237 -5.26 9.46 -16.65
CA THR A 237 -4.66 10.14 -15.50
C THR A 237 -4.57 9.23 -14.30
N LEU A 238 -4.05 9.74 -13.19
CA LEU A 238 -4.07 9.03 -11.91
C LEU A 238 -5.44 9.23 -11.24
N GLU A 239 -5.85 8.22 -10.47
CA GLU A 239 -7.04 8.30 -9.61
C GLU A 239 -6.87 9.45 -8.60
N LEU A 240 -7.89 10.30 -8.46
CA LEU A 240 -7.88 11.51 -7.64
C LEU A 240 -8.20 11.23 -6.17
#